data_7e3938f993932f76c58d9b2de0385a7b
#
_entry.id   7e3938f993932f76c58d9b2de0385a7b
#
_cell.length_a   1.000
_cell.length_b   1.000
_cell.length_c   1.000
_cell.angle_alpha   90.00
_cell.angle_beta   90.00
_cell.angle_gamma   90.00
#
_symmetry.space_group_name_H-M   'P 1'
#
loop_
_entity.id
_entity.type
_entity.pdbx_description
1 polymer ?
#
loop_
_entity_poly.entity_id
_entity_poly.type
_entity_poly.pdbx_seq_one_letter_code
_entity_poly.pdbx_strand_id
1 'polypeptide(L)'
;MAHFFAALLAIVQAATPTAPAPPSLDARWVVALGSAPAATPGFDANTAYIPLKGQLVAVNLDRGTIRWRLDAASSFTPTTGEGLLFIVTDAGIEARDARTGDVRWAAPLPGGAALPPHYDTGWLLTSTPAGDLIAMRAANGEVVWRRSLGAPVVARPGAALDRLYLALKDNRLVSILLEHGGVAWERKLPAPVTSLLALDDQLVVASAKRVISINLRNGRERWDWPVGGDISGAPAADEKRIYFAARDNVLRAVDRGSGNLKWKANLPSRPAGGPLRLPDALLMPMVSSELQQFEPETGKLATSVRAAGEVGAQPFFRAGAGLTSPQLITLSFEGQLQGFGRRFEPPPQALPVPVIGAPALP
;
A
#
# COMPACT_ATOMS: atom_id res chain seq x y z
N MET A 1 56.51 -6.13 -52.01
CA MET A 1 55.93 -4.98 -51.30
C MET A 1 54.45 -5.28 -51.11
N ALA A 2 54.05 -5.73 -49.93
CA ALA A 2 52.65 -6.05 -49.60
C ALA A 2 52.17 -5.00 -48.57
N HIS A 3 51.20 -4.20 -48.93
CA HIS A 3 50.56 -3.21 -48.03
C HIS A 3 49.43 -3.91 -47.26
N PHE A 4 49.58 -4.05 -45.95
CA PHE A 4 48.50 -4.39 -45.02
C PHE A 4 47.67 -3.13 -44.69
N PHE A 5 46.41 -3.15 -45.11
CA PHE A 5 45.40 -2.19 -44.61
C PHE A 5 44.78 -2.77 -43.34
N ALA A 6 45.07 -2.16 -42.20
CA ALA A 6 44.36 -2.43 -40.97
C ALA A 6 43.08 -1.61 -40.94
N ALA A 7 41.91 -2.24 -41.04
CA ALA A 7 40.61 -1.59 -40.84
C ALA A 7 40.32 -1.48 -39.33
N LEU A 8 40.25 -0.26 -38.83
CA LEU A 8 39.86 0.06 -37.47
C LEU A 8 38.33 -0.04 -37.37
N LEU A 9 37.81 -1.09 -36.73
CA LEU A 9 36.38 -1.24 -36.46
C LEU A 9 36.03 -0.41 -35.22
N ALA A 10 35.41 0.76 -35.39
CA ALA A 10 34.89 1.55 -34.31
C ALA A 10 33.60 0.90 -33.79
N ILE A 11 33.65 0.29 -32.60
CA ILE A 11 32.48 -0.20 -31.89
C ILE A 11 31.76 1.00 -31.32
N VAL A 12 30.67 1.42 -31.96
CA VAL A 12 29.72 2.39 -31.38
C VAL A 12 28.95 1.62 -30.31
N GLN A 13 29.30 1.82 -29.05
CA GLN A 13 28.46 1.40 -27.92
C GLN A 13 27.20 2.24 -27.94
N ALA A 14 26.08 1.65 -28.35
CA ALA A 14 24.77 2.25 -28.16
C ALA A 14 24.53 2.43 -26.66
N ALA A 15 24.45 3.67 -26.20
CA ALA A 15 24.05 4.00 -24.84
C ALA A 15 22.65 3.39 -24.60
N THR A 16 22.55 2.46 -23.66
CA THR A 16 21.24 1.98 -23.19
C THR A 16 20.44 3.18 -22.71
N PRO A 17 19.20 3.37 -23.17
CA PRO A 17 18.38 4.47 -22.70
C PRO A 17 18.22 4.37 -21.19
N THR A 18 18.75 5.34 -20.45
CA THR A 18 18.55 5.45 -19.01
C THR A 18 17.06 5.65 -18.77
N ALA A 19 16.45 4.82 -17.94
CA ALA A 19 15.06 5.04 -17.54
C ALA A 19 14.90 6.47 -16.99
N PRO A 20 13.81 7.19 -17.34
CA PRO A 20 13.61 8.54 -16.84
C PRO A 20 13.58 8.54 -15.32
N ALA A 21 14.21 9.52 -14.71
CA ALA A 21 14.20 9.68 -13.25
C ALA A 21 12.77 9.79 -12.73
N PRO A 22 12.45 9.21 -11.56
CA PRO A 22 11.13 9.35 -10.96
C PRO A 22 10.75 10.83 -10.84
N PRO A 23 9.50 11.20 -11.17
CA PRO A 23 9.08 12.59 -11.12
C PRO A 23 9.14 13.13 -9.68
N SER A 24 9.60 14.37 -9.53
CA SER A 24 9.50 15.08 -8.26
C SER A 24 8.02 15.28 -7.88
N LEU A 25 7.74 15.18 -6.57
CA LEU A 25 6.40 15.39 -6.02
C LEU A 25 6.36 16.73 -5.29
N ASP A 26 5.37 17.56 -5.61
CA ASP A 26 5.12 18.83 -4.94
C ASP A 26 3.87 18.73 -4.06
N ALA A 27 3.91 19.38 -2.91
CA ALA A 27 2.74 19.53 -2.05
C ALA A 27 1.64 20.29 -2.79
N ARG A 28 0.43 19.73 -2.80
CA ARG A 28 -0.75 20.34 -3.43
C ARG A 28 -1.64 21.02 -2.40
N TRP A 29 -1.80 20.38 -1.26
CA TRP A 29 -2.60 20.87 -0.16
C TRP A 29 -2.15 20.23 1.16
N VAL A 30 -2.44 20.92 2.25
CA VAL A 30 -2.28 20.42 3.62
C VAL A 30 -3.54 20.81 4.39
N VAL A 31 -4.07 19.89 5.18
CA VAL A 31 -5.20 20.16 6.09
C VAL A 31 -4.88 19.68 7.50
N ALA A 32 -5.03 20.59 8.46
CA ALA A 32 -4.91 20.27 9.87
C ALA A 32 -6.25 19.66 10.37
N LEU A 33 -6.18 18.48 10.95
CA LEU A 33 -7.37 17.77 11.46
C LEU A 33 -7.75 18.24 12.87
N GLY A 34 -6.85 18.91 13.58
CA GLY A 34 -7.08 19.46 14.92
C GLY A 34 -6.66 18.54 16.07
N SER A 35 -6.38 17.28 15.79
CA SER A 35 -5.84 16.33 16.77
C SER A 35 -5.11 15.17 16.07
N ALA A 36 -4.34 14.42 16.84
CA ALA A 36 -3.69 13.19 16.38
C ALA A 36 -4.71 12.15 15.91
N PRO A 37 -4.38 11.36 14.87
CA PRO A 37 -5.22 10.25 14.45
C PRO A 37 -5.27 9.15 15.51
N ALA A 38 -6.46 8.58 15.74
CA ALA A 38 -6.66 7.46 16.67
C ALA A 38 -6.33 6.11 16.02
N ALA A 39 -6.43 6.02 14.69
CA ALA A 39 -6.06 4.87 13.90
C ALA A 39 -5.61 5.32 12.50
N THR A 40 -5.05 4.40 11.71
CA THR A 40 -4.70 4.67 10.31
C THR A 40 -5.96 5.03 9.51
N PRO A 41 -5.85 5.95 8.53
CA PRO A 41 -6.99 6.33 7.70
C PRO A 41 -7.43 5.20 6.76
N GLY A 42 -8.74 5.16 6.48
CA GLY A 42 -9.29 4.44 5.35
C GLY A 42 -9.39 5.35 4.13
N PHE A 43 -9.42 4.77 2.92
CA PHE A 43 -9.48 5.53 1.68
C PHE A 43 -10.46 4.92 0.69
N ASP A 44 -11.18 5.76 -0.02
CA ASP A 44 -11.77 5.43 -1.31
C ASP A 44 -11.08 6.22 -2.44
N ALA A 45 -11.64 6.18 -3.64
CA ALA A 45 -11.07 6.88 -4.79
C ALA A 45 -10.90 8.40 -4.59
N ASN A 46 -11.72 9.05 -3.75
CA ASN A 46 -11.80 10.50 -3.65
C ASN A 46 -11.78 11.05 -2.21
N THR A 47 -11.75 10.18 -1.22
CA THR A 47 -11.91 10.58 0.19
C THR A 47 -10.97 9.80 1.10
N ALA A 48 -10.35 10.49 2.04
CA ALA A 48 -9.72 9.89 3.21
C ALA A 48 -10.69 9.96 4.40
N TYR A 49 -10.81 8.87 5.14
CA TYR A 49 -11.62 8.75 6.36
C TYR A 49 -10.70 8.54 7.53
N ILE A 50 -10.57 9.54 8.37
CA ILE A 50 -9.58 9.59 9.45
C ILE A 50 -10.27 9.49 10.79
N PRO A 51 -10.07 8.40 11.55
CA PRO A 51 -10.50 8.32 12.94
C PRO A 51 -9.66 9.25 13.79
N LEU A 52 -10.32 10.11 14.54
CA LEU A 52 -9.76 10.94 15.60
C LEU A 52 -10.36 10.49 16.94
N LYS A 53 -9.88 11.04 18.03
CA LYS A 53 -10.44 10.74 19.36
C LYS A 53 -11.91 11.18 19.42
N GLY A 54 -12.83 10.21 19.40
CA GLY A 54 -14.28 10.45 19.45
C GLY A 54 -14.92 10.96 18.17
N GLN A 55 -14.15 11.18 17.10
CA GLN A 55 -14.64 11.71 15.84
C GLN A 55 -14.15 10.92 14.63
N LEU A 56 -14.91 10.96 13.56
CA LEU A 56 -14.51 10.49 12.24
C LEU A 56 -14.58 11.66 11.25
N VAL A 57 -13.52 11.89 10.50
CA VAL A 57 -13.39 13.00 9.57
C VAL A 57 -13.24 12.50 8.15
N ALA A 58 -14.04 13.00 7.21
CA ALA A 58 -13.88 12.74 5.79
C ALA A 58 -13.25 13.95 5.09
N VAL A 59 -12.17 13.72 4.36
CA VAL A 59 -11.42 14.75 3.63
C VAL A 59 -11.40 14.43 2.14
N ASN A 60 -11.78 15.40 1.32
CA ASN A 60 -11.68 15.31 -0.14
C ASN A 60 -10.21 15.29 -0.57
N LEU A 61 -9.79 14.27 -1.31
CA LEU A 61 -8.40 14.08 -1.74
C LEU A 61 -7.96 15.04 -2.85
N ASP A 62 -8.88 15.57 -3.66
CA ASP A 62 -8.49 16.49 -4.75
C ASP A 62 -8.15 17.87 -4.22
N ARG A 63 -8.85 18.32 -3.17
CA ARG A 63 -8.78 19.69 -2.67
C ARG A 63 -8.20 19.82 -1.27
N GLY A 64 -8.07 18.73 -0.50
CA GLY A 64 -7.70 18.76 0.91
C GLY A 64 -8.76 19.42 1.79
N THR A 65 -10.05 19.40 1.39
CA THR A 65 -11.12 20.02 2.15
C THR A 65 -11.92 19.00 2.95
N ILE A 66 -12.27 19.34 4.18
CA ILE A 66 -13.12 18.50 5.00
C ILE A 66 -14.54 18.48 4.38
N ARG A 67 -15.05 17.28 4.12
CA ARG A 67 -16.42 17.05 3.62
C ARG A 67 -17.43 17.04 4.76
N TRP A 68 -17.11 16.28 5.81
CA TRP A 68 -17.94 16.16 7.00
C TRP A 68 -17.11 15.70 8.20
N ARG A 69 -17.64 15.94 9.39
CA ARG A 69 -17.17 15.43 10.68
C ARG A 69 -18.34 14.78 11.38
N LEU A 70 -18.12 13.65 12.02
CA LEU A 70 -19.13 12.92 12.76
C LEU A 70 -18.61 12.60 14.16
N ASP A 71 -19.50 12.66 15.15
CA ASP A 71 -19.22 12.15 16.49
C ASP A 71 -19.39 10.62 16.45
N ALA A 72 -18.34 9.95 16.07
CA ALA A 72 -18.26 8.50 15.98
C ALA A 72 -16.83 8.06 16.34
N ALA A 73 -16.72 7.26 17.38
CA ALA A 73 -15.45 6.67 17.76
C ALA A 73 -15.21 5.40 16.93
N SER A 74 -14.02 5.29 16.35
CA SER A 74 -13.51 4.04 15.78
C SER A 74 -12.05 3.89 16.15
N SER A 75 -11.72 2.78 16.81
CA SER A 75 -10.35 2.43 17.16
C SER A 75 -9.63 1.66 16.04
N PHE A 76 -10.33 1.41 14.93
CA PHE A 76 -9.84 0.68 13.77
C PHE A 76 -9.83 1.55 12.52
N THR A 77 -8.96 1.20 11.58
CA THR A 77 -8.98 1.73 10.22
C THR A 77 -10.35 1.53 9.60
N PRO A 78 -11.03 2.59 9.13
CA PRO A 78 -12.27 2.47 8.36
C PRO A 78 -12.02 1.73 7.05
N THR A 79 -12.96 0.89 6.66
CA THR A 79 -12.90 0.14 5.40
C THR A 79 -13.96 0.67 4.44
N THR A 80 -13.66 0.74 3.16
CA THR A 80 -14.55 1.28 2.13
C THR A 80 -14.88 0.24 1.07
N GLY A 81 -16.08 0.31 0.53
CA GLY A 81 -16.52 -0.52 -0.61
C GLY A 81 -17.91 -0.12 -1.10
N GLU A 82 -18.12 -0.06 -2.41
CA GLU A 82 -19.42 0.22 -3.05
C GLU A 82 -20.16 1.47 -2.51
N GLY A 83 -19.40 2.55 -2.23
CA GLY A 83 -19.99 3.77 -1.68
C GLY A 83 -20.36 3.71 -0.20
N LEU A 84 -20.01 2.62 0.47
CA LEU A 84 -20.16 2.42 1.91
C LEU A 84 -18.83 2.61 2.64
N LEU A 85 -18.95 3.06 3.88
CA LEU A 85 -17.86 3.17 4.85
C LEU A 85 -18.20 2.28 6.04
N PHE A 86 -17.35 1.29 6.30
CA PHE A 86 -17.51 0.36 7.41
C PHE A 86 -16.60 0.76 8.56
N ILE A 87 -17.18 0.96 9.73
CA ILE A 87 -16.46 1.28 10.97
C ILE A 87 -16.81 0.27 12.06
N VAL A 88 -15.87 0.05 12.97
CA VAL A 88 -16.09 -0.72 14.18
C VAL A 88 -16.37 0.25 15.31
N THR A 89 -17.49 0.05 15.98
CA THR A 89 -17.91 0.77 17.17
C THR A 89 -18.00 -0.18 18.37
N ASP A 90 -18.24 0.33 19.56
CA ASP A 90 -18.45 -0.50 20.76
C ASP A 90 -19.69 -1.41 20.63
N ALA A 91 -20.68 -1.01 19.81
CA ALA A 91 -21.90 -1.77 19.57
C ALA A 91 -21.73 -2.85 18.49
N GLY A 92 -20.69 -2.77 17.64
CA GLY A 92 -20.47 -3.69 16.55
C GLY A 92 -19.93 -3.02 15.30
N ILE A 93 -20.44 -3.42 14.13
CA ILE A 93 -20.07 -2.85 12.85
C ILE A 93 -21.20 -1.95 12.35
N GLU A 94 -20.84 -0.76 11.92
CA GLU A 94 -21.74 0.14 11.21
C GLU A 94 -21.27 0.31 9.76
N ALA A 95 -22.21 0.23 8.83
CA ALA A 95 -22.02 0.70 7.46
C ALA A 95 -22.70 2.06 7.31
N ARG A 96 -21.95 3.00 6.80
CA ARG A 96 -22.37 4.38 6.57
C ARG A 96 -22.27 4.73 5.10
N ASP A 97 -23.11 5.65 4.65
CA ASP A 97 -22.94 6.27 3.34
C ASP A 97 -21.59 7.02 3.33
N ALA A 98 -20.69 6.66 2.44
CA ALA A 98 -19.35 7.25 2.37
C ALA A 98 -19.37 8.76 2.04
N ARG A 99 -20.40 9.24 1.35
CA ARG A 99 -20.54 10.64 0.93
C ARG A 99 -21.11 11.54 2.05
N THR A 100 -22.12 11.04 2.82
CA THR A 100 -22.83 11.84 3.83
C THR A 100 -22.46 11.49 5.27
N GLY A 101 -21.97 10.27 5.51
CA GLY A 101 -21.72 9.73 6.84
C GLY A 101 -22.94 9.13 7.54
N ASP A 102 -24.11 9.15 6.90
CA ASP A 102 -25.35 8.61 7.48
C ASP A 102 -25.28 7.10 7.64
N VAL A 103 -25.80 6.57 8.74
CA VAL A 103 -25.88 5.12 8.98
C VAL A 103 -26.83 4.47 7.99
N ARG A 104 -26.38 3.46 7.28
CA ARG A 104 -27.17 2.63 6.38
C ARG A 104 -27.67 1.37 7.08
N TRP A 105 -26.79 0.73 7.81
CA TRP A 105 -27.12 -0.41 8.66
C TRP A 105 -26.10 -0.54 9.80
N ALA A 106 -26.50 -1.27 10.84
CA ALA A 106 -25.63 -1.63 11.95
C ALA A 106 -25.87 -3.11 12.30
N ALA A 107 -24.80 -3.82 12.60
CA ALA A 107 -24.82 -5.22 13.00
C ALA A 107 -24.06 -5.41 14.31
N PRO A 108 -24.65 -6.07 15.32
CA PRO A 108 -23.94 -6.34 16.55
C PRO A 108 -22.78 -7.31 16.32
N LEU A 109 -21.67 -7.07 17.00
CA LEU A 109 -20.49 -7.95 16.99
C LEU A 109 -20.11 -8.29 18.43
N PRO A 110 -20.75 -9.29 19.04
CA PRO A 110 -20.43 -9.71 20.39
C PRO A 110 -18.96 -10.10 20.54
N GLY A 111 -18.28 -9.54 21.54
CA GLY A 111 -16.85 -9.73 21.75
C GLY A 111 -15.95 -8.78 20.95
N GLY A 112 -16.52 -7.91 20.11
CA GLY A 112 -15.80 -6.91 19.32
C GLY A 112 -15.01 -7.48 18.14
N ALA A 113 -14.33 -6.61 17.42
CA ALA A 113 -13.45 -7.00 16.30
C ALA A 113 -12.00 -7.21 16.77
N ALA A 114 -11.31 -8.17 16.18
CA ALA A 114 -9.87 -8.36 16.39
C ALA A 114 -9.04 -7.46 15.47
N LEU A 115 -9.56 -7.16 14.28
CA LEU A 115 -8.93 -6.35 13.23
C LEU A 115 -9.99 -5.49 12.54
N PRO A 116 -9.57 -4.45 11.78
CA PRO A 116 -10.47 -3.75 10.87
C PRO A 116 -11.20 -4.74 9.97
N PRO A 117 -12.49 -4.50 9.64
CA PRO A 117 -13.20 -5.31 8.66
C PRO A 117 -12.45 -5.31 7.32
N HIS A 118 -12.56 -6.39 6.58
CA HIS A 118 -12.01 -6.49 5.23
C HIS A 118 -13.17 -6.55 4.23
N TYR A 119 -13.16 -5.63 3.26
CA TYR A 119 -14.12 -5.61 2.16
C TYR A 119 -13.51 -6.25 0.91
N ASP A 120 -14.25 -7.13 0.27
CA ASP A 120 -13.92 -7.71 -1.03
C ASP A 120 -15.20 -8.03 -1.81
N THR A 121 -15.38 -7.38 -2.97
CA THR A 121 -16.45 -7.69 -3.96
C THR A 121 -17.83 -7.99 -3.37
N GLY A 122 -18.39 -7.07 -2.55
CA GLY A 122 -19.70 -7.21 -1.91
C GLY A 122 -19.70 -8.01 -0.61
N TRP A 123 -18.55 -8.57 -0.20
CA TRP A 123 -18.35 -9.25 1.07
C TRP A 123 -17.71 -8.32 2.09
N LEU A 124 -18.20 -8.39 3.32
CA LEU A 124 -17.56 -7.79 4.48
C LEU A 124 -17.16 -8.89 5.45
N LEU A 125 -15.87 -8.98 5.71
CA LEU A 125 -15.32 -9.99 6.61
C LEU A 125 -14.82 -9.32 7.88
N THR A 126 -15.16 -9.91 9.00
CA THR A 126 -14.68 -9.49 10.32
C THR A 126 -14.24 -10.69 11.13
N SER A 127 -13.25 -10.47 12.00
CA SER A 127 -12.78 -11.50 12.93
C SER A 127 -12.92 -11.03 14.36
N THR A 128 -13.22 -11.95 15.27
CA THR A 128 -13.33 -11.66 16.70
C THR A 128 -12.07 -12.07 17.46
N PRO A 129 -11.81 -11.49 18.64
CA PRO A 129 -10.72 -11.92 19.52
C PRO A 129 -10.83 -13.39 19.96
N ALA A 130 -12.03 -13.98 19.92
CA ALA A 130 -12.26 -15.40 20.20
C ALA A 130 -11.80 -16.32 19.06
N GLY A 131 -11.49 -15.76 17.88
CA GLY A 131 -11.04 -16.52 16.71
C GLY A 131 -12.17 -16.94 15.79
N ASP A 132 -13.32 -16.27 15.84
CA ASP A 132 -14.37 -16.45 14.83
C ASP A 132 -14.10 -15.53 13.64
N LEU A 133 -14.29 -16.04 12.46
CA LEU A 133 -14.38 -15.31 11.20
C LEU A 133 -15.85 -15.27 10.77
N ILE A 134 -16.34 -14.07 10.45
CA ILE A 134 -17.72 -13.81 10.06
C ILE A 134 -17.73 -13.15 8.71
N ALA A 135 -18.47 -13.69 7.76
CA ALA A 135 -18.70 -13.10 6.46
C ALA A 135 -20.13 -12.57 6.37
N MET A 136 -20.26 -11.34 5.96
CA MET A 136 -21.52 -10.62 5.82
C MET A 136 -21.69 -10.11 4.39
N ARG A 137 -22.91 -9.86 3.97
CA ARG A 137 -23.22 -9.04 2.82
C ARG A 137 -22.89 -7.59 3.14
N ALA A 138 -22.00 -6.96 2.38
CA ALA A 138 -21.60 -5.58 2.62
C ALA A 138 -22.78 -4.60 2.50
N ALA A 139 -23.75 -4.88 1.63
CA ALA A 139 -24.89 -4.03 1.35
C ALA A 139 -25.87 -3.88 2.53
N ASN A 140 -26.03 -4.90 3.39
CA ASN A 140 -27.07 -4.94 4.43
C ASN A 140 -26.64 -5.53 5.78
N GLY A 141 -25.39 -6.00 5.90
CA GLY A 141 -24.87 -6.61 7.15
C GLY A 141 -25.38 -8.00 7.45
N GLU A 142 -26.10 -8.65 6.52
CA GLU A 142 -26.60 -10.02 6.70
C GLU A 142 -25.43 -11.01 6.79
N VAL A 143 -25.39 -11.80 7.87
CA VAL A 143 -24.38 -12.85 8.05
C VAL A 143 -24.67 -14.01 7.10
N VAL A 144 -23.74 -14.29 6.21
CA VAL A 144 -23.83 -15.40 5.25
C VAL A 144 -23.27 -16.68 5.85
N TRP A 145 -22.10 -16.59 6.49
CA TRP A 145 -21.51 -17.70 7.19
C TRP A 145 -20.62 -17.24 8.35
N ARG A 146 -20.41 -18.13 9.28
CA ARG A 146 -19.50 -17.98 10.42
C ARG A 146 -18.62 -19.21 10.54
N ARG A 147 -17.34 -18.99 10.86
CA ARG A 147 -16.38 -20.07 11.06
C ARG A 147 -15.48 -19.81 12.25
N SER A 148 -15.40 -20.75 13.18
CA SER A 148 -14.38 -20.71 14.22
C SER A 148 -13.04 -21.21 13.67
N LEU A 149 -12.01 -20.40 13.84
CA LEU A 149 -10.63 -20.69 13.44
C LEU A 149 -9.81 -21.24 14.62
N GLY A 150 -10.36 -21.18 15.86
CA GLY A 150 -9.71 -21.61 17.08
C GLY A 150 -8.58 -20.68 17.57
N ALA A 151 -8.24 -19.63 16.81
CA ALA A 151 -7.28 -18.61 17.18
C ALA A 151 -7.59 -17.29 16.46
N PRO A 152 -7.32 -16.12 17.08
CA PRO A 152 -7.55 -14.82 16.45
C PRO A 152 -6.72 -14.61 15.19
N VAL A 153 -7.29 -13.88 14.22
CA VAL A 153 -6.55 -13.33 13.07
C VAL A 153 -5.68 -12.17 13.57
N VAL A 154 -4.41 -12.12 13.15
CA VAL A 154 -3.41 -11.16 13.68
C VAL A 154 -2.86 -10.19 12.64
N ALA A 155 -3.14 -10.41 11.36
CA ALA A 155 -2.73 -9.53 10.27
C ALA A 155 -3.89 -9.30 9.31
N ARG A 156 -3.87 -8.16 8.60
CA ARG A 156 -4.87 -7.88 7.58
C ARG A 156 -4.95 -9.06 6.60
N PRO A 157 -6.14 -9.59 6.31
CA PRO A 157 -6.31 -10.68 5.35
C PRO A 157 -5.77 -10.30 3.97
N GLY A 158 -5.18 -11.26 3.28
CA GLY A 158 -4.93 -11.17 1.84
C GLY A 158 -6.10 -11.79 1.08
N ALA A 159 -6.54 -11.17 -0.01
CA ALA A 159 -7.55 -11.73 -0.90
C ALA A 159 -6.97 -11.92 -2.29
N ALA A 160 -7.14 -13.08 -2.87
CA ALA A 160 -6.81 -13.36 -4.26
C ALA A 160 -7.59 -14.58 -4.76
N LEU A 161 -7.97 -14.57 -6.03
CA LEU A 161 -8.82 -15.58 -6.64
C LEU A 161 -10.20 -15.60 -5.92
N ASP A 162 -10.63 -16.80 -5.49
CA ASP A 162 -11.85 -17.05 -4.73
C ASP A 162 -11.60 -17.23 -3.21
N ARG A 163 -10.44 -16.72 -2.71
CA ARG A 163 -9.91 -17.11 -1.38
C ARG A 163 -9.45 -15.92 -0.55
N LEU A 164 -9.52 -16.17 0.75
CA LEU A 164 -8.87 -15.35 1.76
C LEU A 164 -7.68 -16.10 2.36
N TYR A 165 -6.65 -15.36 2.68
CA TYR A 165 -5.45 -15.84 3.36
C TYR A 165 -5.37 -15.16 4.71
N LEU A 166 -5.37 -15.94 5.77
CA LEU A 166 -5.49 -15.48 7.14
C LEU A 166 -4.27 -15.95 7.94
N ALA A 167 -3.65 -15.02 8.64
CA ALA A 167 -2.60 -15.33 9.61
C ALA A 167 -3.20 -15.36 11.01
N LEU A 168 -3.01 -16.46 11.73
CA LEU A 168 -3.56 -16.66 13.06
C LEU A 168 -2.50 -16.49 14.16
N LYS A 169 -2.93 -16.12 15.35
CA LYS A 169 -2.07 -15.89 16.53
C LYS A 169 -1.23 -17.11 16.91
N ASP A 170 -1.70 -18.30 16.59
CA ASP A 170 -0.99 -19.57 16.83
C ASP A 170 -0.01 -19.94 15.71
N ASN A 171 0.35 -19.01 14.85
CA ASN A 171 1.24 -19.13 13.70
C ASN A 171 0.70 -20.00 12.56
N ARG A 172 -0.59 -20.29 12.52
CA ARG A 172 -1.22 -20.92 11.36
C ARG A 172 -1.48 -19.87 10.28
N LEU A 173 -1.19 -20.24 9.05
CA LEU A 173 -1.62 -19.57 7.84
C LEU A 173 -2.72 -20.43 7.22
N VAL A 174 -3.90 -19.85 7.04
CA VAL A 174 -5.09 -20.58 6.59
C VAL A 174 -5.62 -19.93 5.31
N SER A 175 -5.90 -20.75 4.31
CA SER A 175 -6.63 -20.33 3.10
C SER A 175 -8.09 -20.78 3.19
N ILE A 176 -9.01 -19.83 3.03
CA ILE A 176 -10.45 -20.06 3.15
C ILE A 176 -11.12 -19.68 1.84
N LEU A 177 -12.04 -20.53 1.38
CA LEU A 177 -12.92 -20.22 0.25
C LEU A 177 -13.95 -19.16 0.68
N LEU A 178 -14.01 -18.05 -0.04
CA LEU A 178 -14.82 -16.89 0.33
C LEU A 178 -16.31 -17.20 0.35
N GLU A 179 -16.77 -18.03 -0.58
CA GLU A 179 -18.19 -18.35 -0.79
C GLU A 179 -18.86 -19.00 0.44
N HIS A 180 -18.15 -19.91 1.12
CA HIS A 180 -18.75 -20.70 2.19
C HIS A 180 -17.86 -20.92 3.44
N GLY A 181 -16.72 -20.22 3.51
CA GLY A 181 -15.81 -20.29 4.65
C GLY A 181 -15.07 -21.62 4.81
N GLY A 182 -15.06 -22.50 3.79
CA GLY A 182 -14.35 -23.78 3.82
C GLY A 182 -12.83 -23.59 3.80
N VAL A 183 -12.09 -24.38 4.59
CA VAL A 183 -10.62 -24.37 4.55
C VAL A 183 -10.14 -25.09 3.30
N ALA A 184 -9.41 -24.36 2.45
CA ALA A 184 -8.80 -24.93 1.25
C ALA A 184 -7.45 -25.59 1.59
N TRP A 185 -6.67 -24.96 2.44
CA TRP A 185 -5.43 -25.50 2.99
C TRP A 185 -5.04 -24.73 4.27
N GLU A 186 -4.21 -25.37 5.08
CA GLU A 186 -3.64 -24.80 6.30
C GLU A 186 -2.15 -25.16 6.39
N ARG A 187 -1.34 -24.24 6.92
CA ARG A 187 0.09 -24.42 7.13
C ARG A 187 0.52 -23.80 8.46
N LYS A 188 1.30 -24.51 9.25
CA LYS A 188 1.99 -23.98 10.41
C LYS A 188 3.29 -23.28 9.96
N LEU A 189 3.49 -22.05 10.39
CA LEU A 189 4.71 -21.29 10.15
C LEU A 189 5.63 -21.31 11.37
N PRO A 190 6.96 -21.15 11.18
CA PRO A 190 7.91 -21.21 12.29
C PRO A 190 7.86 -19.97 13.21
N ALA A 191 7.26 -18.88 12.77
CA ALA A 191 7.19 -17.61 13.51
C ALA A 191 5.89 -16.85 13.19
N PRO A 192 5.50 -15.88 14.06
CA PRO A 192 4.31 -15.06 13.84
C PRO A 192 4.37 -14.27 12.54
N VAL A 193 3.25 -14.18 11.86
CA VAL A 193 3.07 -13.36 10.65
C VAL A 193 2.75 -11.92 11.06
N THR A 194 3.40 -10.98 10.41
CA THR A 194 3.19 -9.55 10.62
C THR A 194 2.39 -8.89 9.50
N SER A 195 2.51 -9.39 8.27
CA SER A 195 1.73 -8.90 7.14
C SER A 195 1.65 -9.93 6.02
N LEU A 196 0.62 -9.78 5.18
CA LEU A 196 0.33 -10.60 4.01
C LEU A 196 0.20 -9.69 2.79
N LEU A 197 0.75 -10.11 1.66
CA LEU A 197 0.54 -9.50 0.36
C LEU A 197 0.12 -10.61 -0.62
N ALA A 198 -1.18 -10.66 -0.93
CA ALA A 198 -1.70 -11.58 -1.93
C ALA A 198 -1.50 -10.97 -3.33
N LEU A 199 -0.87 -11.71 -4.20
CA LEU A 199 -0.68 -11.41 -5.61
C LEU A 199 -1.55 -12.37 -6.44
N ASP A 200 -1.49 -12.29 -7.74
CA ASP A 200 -2.27 -13.16 -8.64
C ASP A 200 -1.83 -14.64 -8.63
N ASP A 201 -0.57 -14.90 -8.32
CA ASP A 201 0.03 -16.24 -8.39
C ASP A 201 0.64 -16.74 -7.08
N GLN A 202 0.87 -15.85 -6.12
CA GLN A 202 1.55 -16.17 -4.86
C GLN A 202 1.13 -15.28 -3.71
N LEU A 203 1.29 -15.80 -2.50
CA LEU A 203 1.15 -15.07 -1.26
C LEU A 203 2.55 -14.76 -0.70
N VAL A 204 2.83 -13.49 -0.51
CA VAL A 204 4.05 -13.04 0.17
C VAL A 204 3.72 -12.83 1.64
N VAL A 205 4.43 -13.53 2.50
CA VAL A 205 4.24 -13.53 3.94
C VAL A 205 5.44 -12.88 4.60
N ALA A 206 5.24 -11.77 5.29
CA ALA A 206 6.25 -11.23 6.20
C ALA A 206 6.04 -11.83 7.58
N SER A 207 7.08 -12.43 8.12
CA SER A 207 7.06 -13.12 9.39
C SER A 207 8.33 -12.76 10.16
N ALA A 208 8.24 -11.97 11.22
CA ALA A 208 9.36 -11.53 12.04
C ALA A 208 10.61 -11.18 11.18
N LYS A 209 11.56 -12.09 11.08
CA LYS A 209 12.83 -11.94 10.36
C LYS A 209 12.88 -12.72 9.03
N ARG A 210 11.75 -12.93 8.38
CA ARG A 210 11.66 -13.71 7.14
C ARG A 210 10.62 -13.13 6.19
N VAL A 211 10.89 -13.23 4.89
CA VAL A 211 9.89 -13.04 3.85
C VAL A 211 9.75 -14.37 3.10
N ILE A 212 8.55 -14.91 3.06
CA ILE A 212 8.26 -16.23 2.51
C ILE A 212 7.29 -16.06 1.35
N SER A 213 7.55 -16.70 0.22
CA SER A 213 6.59 -16.81 -0.88
C SER A 213 5.93 -18.17 -0.86
N ILE A 214 4.62 -18.18 -0.97
CA ILE A 214 3.77 -19.36 -0.87
C ILE A 214 2.83 -19.42 -2.08
N ASN A 215 2.67 -20.60 -2.65
CA ASN A 215 1.71 -20.84 -3.71
C ASN A 215 0.27 -20.69 -3.18
N LEU A 216 -0.54 -19.85 -3.82
CA LEU A 216 -1.91 -19.54 -3.40
C LEU A 216 -2.83 -20.77 -3.33
N ARG A 217 -2.68 -21.72 -4.26
CA ARG A 217 -3.63 -22.83 -4.40
C ARG A 217 -3.43 -23.95 -3.40
N ASN A 218 -2.16 -24.23 -3.02
CA ASN A 218 -1.82 -25.42 -2.22
C ASN A 218 -0.97 -25.13 -0.98
N GLY A 219 -0.66 -23.88 -0.68
CA GLY A 219 0.10 -23.50 0.50
C GLY A 219 1.58 -23.92 0.49
N ARG A 220 2.10 -24.46 -0.63
CA ARG A 220 3.51 -24.85 -0.72
C ARG A 220 4.42 -23.64 -0.83
N GLU A 221 5.53 -23.70 -0.11
CA GLU A 221 6.57 -22.69 -0.18
C GLU A 221 7.25 -22.70 -1.56
N ARG A 222 7.46 -21.50 -2.10
CA ARG A 222 8.23 -21.29 -3.32
C ARG A 222 9.67 -20.92 -2.99
N TRP A 223 9.83 -19.98 -2.08
CA TRP A 223 11.12 -19.54 -1.55
C TRP A 223 10.95 -18.89 -0.17
N ASP A 224 12.03 -18.85 0.58
CA ASP A 224 12.11 -18.28 1.92
C ASP A 224 13.39 -17.46 2.04
N TRP A 225 13.24 -16.21 2.46
CA TRP A 225 14.33 -15.25 2.55
C TRP A 225 14.53 -14.77 3.99
N PRO A 226 15.61 -15.18 4.67
CA PRO A 226 15.93 -14.69 6.02
C PRO A 226 16.45 -13.26 5.98
N VAL A 227 16.08 -12.46 6.99
CA VAL A 227 16.42 -11.04 7.12
C VAL A 227 17.12 -10.80 8.46
N GLY A 228 18.07 -9.88 8.48
CA GLY A 228 18.87 -9.57 9.69
C GLY A 228 18.10 -8.85 10.81
N GLY A 229 16.90 -8.31 10.51
CA GLY A 229 16.05 -7.58 11.46
C GLY A 229 14.58 -7.83 11.19
N ASP A 230 13.70 -7.37 12.07
CA ASP A 230 12.25 -7.48 11.90
C ASP A 230 11.80 -6.70 10.66
N ILE A 231 10.89 -7.29 9.88
CA ILE A 231 10.31 -6.65 8.70
C ILE A 231 9.49 -5.43 9.13
N SER A 232 9.69 -4.32 8.43
CA SER A 232 8.97 -3.06 8.65
C SER A 232 7.80 -2.95 7.67
N GLY A 233 6.58 -3.02 8.20
CA GLY A 233 5.35 -2.92 7.42
C GLY A 233 5.13 -4.07 6.43
N ALA A 234 4.25 -3.87 5.48
CA ALA A 234 3.95 -4.85 4.45
C ALA A 234 4.96 -4.76 3.29
N PRO A 235 5.35 -5.89 2.68
CA PRO A 235 6.06 -5.89 1.41
C PRO A 235 5.24 -5.24 0.30
N ALA A 236 5.92 -4.72 -0.73
CA ALA A 236 5.32 -4.29 -1.98
C ALA A 236 5.83 -5.17 -3.13
N ALA A 237 5.13 -5.15 -4.26
CA ALA A 237 5.55 -5.92 -5.43
C ALA A 237 5.26 -5.17 -6.73
N ASP A 238 6.00 -5.54 -7.76
CA ASP A 238 5.66 -5.35 -9.16
C ASP A 238 5.60 -6.70 -9.89
N GLU A 239 5.56 -6.68 -11.21
CA GLU A 239 5.50 -7.90 -12.02
C GLU A 239 6.74 -8.80 -11.86
N LYS A 240 7.90 -8.22 -11.52
CA LYS A 240 9.20 -8.90 -11.51
C LYS A 240 9.79 -9.07 -10.13
N ARG A 241 9.45 -8.20 -9.16
CA ARG A 241 10.15 -8.09 -7.88
C ARG A 241 9.20 -8.00 -6.70
N ILE A 242 9.71 -8.39 -5.55
CA ILE A 242 9.13 -8.14 -4.24
C ILE A 242 10.10 -7.25 -3.48
N TYR A 243 9.55 -6.19 -2.87
CA TYR A 243 10.28 -5.18 -2.14
C TYR A 243 9.92 -5.25 -0.66
N PHE A 244 10.91 -5.19 0.22
CA PHE A 244 10.71 -5.13 1.66
C PHE A 244 11.86 -4.43 2.36
N ALA A 245 11.56 -3.80 3.48
CA ALA A 245 12.52 -3.19 4.36
C ALA A 245 12.47 -3.84 5.74
N ALA A 246 13.55 -3.75 6.48
CA ALA A 246 13.63 -4.28 7.83
C ALA A 246 14.33 -3.29 8.78
N ARG A 247 14.26 -3.58 10.07
CA ARG A 247 14.89 -2.75 11.12
C ARG A 247 16.41 -2.76 11.11
N ASP A 248 17.02 -3.48 10.18
CA ASP A 248 18.44 -3.39 9.86
C ASP A 248 18.78 -2.22 8.93
N ASN A 249 17.78 -1.35 8.65
CA ASN A 249 17.87 -0.18 7.77
C ASN A 249 18.27 -0.51 6.35
N VAL A 250 17.83 -1.67 5.83
CA VAL A 250 18.09 -2.06 4.44
C VAL A 250 16.79 -2.32 3.71
N LEU A 251 16.61 -1.61 2.60
CA LEU A 251 15.59 -1.87 1.59
C LEU A 251 16.13 -2.92 0.60
N ARG A 252 15.32 -3.90 0.28
CA ARG A 252 15.71 -5.02 -0.59
C ARG A 252 14.70 -5.23 -1.69
N ALA A 253 15.19 -5.63 -2.86
CA ALA A 253 14.38 -6.18 -3.93
C ALA A 253 14.86 -7.60 -4.25
N VAL A 254 13.94 -8.54 -4.24
CA VAL A 254 14.18 -9.91 -4.64
C VAL A 254 13.36 -10.25 -5.89
N ASP A 255 13.82 -11.21 -6.66
CA ASP A 255 13.07 -11.75 -7.79
C ASP A 255 11.77 -12.39 -7.31
N ARG A 256 10.65 -12.03 -7.93
CA ARG A 256 9.32 -12.48 -7.52
C ARG A 256 9.16 -14.00 -7.61
N GLY A 257 9.76 -14.64 -8.64
CA GLY A 257 9.64 -16.08 -8.86
C GLY A 257 10.58 -16.91 -8.00
N SER A 258 11.85 -16.51 -7.92
CA SER A 258 12.93 -17.30 -7.31
C SER A 258 13.36 -16.84 -5.91
N GLY A 259 12.99 -15.64 -5.47
CA GLY A 259 13.48 -15.05 -4.23
C GLY A 259 14.93 -14.56 -4.28
N ASN A 260 15.63 -14.64 -5.42
CA ASN A 260 17.02 -14.21 -5.54
C ASN A 260 17.13 -12.68 -5.39
N LEU A 261 18.12 -12.24 -4.61
CA LEU A 261 18.40 -10.82 -4.43
C LEU A 261 18.73 -10.16 -5.76
N LYS A 262 18.02 -9.08 -6.09
CA LYS A 262 18.31 -8.23 -7.26
C LYS A 262 19.18 -7.05 -6.86
N TRP A 263 18.78 -6.34 -5.80
CA TRP A 263 19.54 -5.25 -5.23
C TRP A 263 19.18 -5.01 -3.76
N LYS A 264 20.01 -4.25 -3.08
CA LYS A 264 19.78 -3.72 -1.74
C LYS A 264 20.22 -2.27 -1.68
N ALA A 265 19.53 -1.45 -0.86
CA ALA A 265 19.85 -0.07 -0.58
C ALA A 265 19.86 0.18 0.92
N ASN A 266 20.91 0.84 1.42
CA ASN A 266 20.99 1.25 2.81
C ASN A 266 20.09 2.49 3.01
N LEU A 267 19.28 2.48 4.07
CA LEU A 267 18.44 3.58 4.47
C LEU A 267 19.16 4.43 5.51
N PRO A 268 19.09 5.76 5.45
CA PRO A 268 19.80 6.65 6.36
C PRO A 268 19.24 6.61 7.79
N SER A 269 18.00 6.18 7.95
CA SER A 269 17.33 6.03 9.23
C SER A 269 16.39 4.83 9.22
N ARG A 270 15.71 4.58 10.35
CA ARG A 270 14.78 3.48 10.48
C ARG A 270 13.56 3.69 9.57
N PRO A 271 13.11 2.64 8.86
CA PRO A 271 11.85 2.69 8.12
C PRO A 271 10.66 2.81 9.09
N ALA A 272 9.72 3.71 8.77
CA ALA A 272 8.48 3.91 9.52
C ALA A 272 7.38 2.92 9.11
N GLY A 273 7.51 2.30 7.95
CA GLY A 273 6.55 1.35 7.39
C GLY A 273 7.17 0.51 6.29
N GLY A 274 6.33 -0.19 5.53
CA GLY A 274 6.75 -0.92 4.34
C GLY A 274 6.97 -0.01 3.14
N PRO A 275 7.66 -0.50 2.09
CA PRO A 275 7.77 0.22 0.84
C PRO A 275 6.40 0.36 0.16
N LEU A 276 6.21 1.46 -0.57
CA LEU A 276 5.02 1.71 -1.38
C LEU A 276 5.42 1.77 -2.85
N ARG A 277 4.86 0.89 -3.69
CA ARG A 277 5.11 0.88 -5.13
C ARG A 277 4.26 1.96 -5.80
N LEU A 278 4.93 2.95 -6.38
CA LEU A 278 4.36 3.95 -7.28
C LEU A 278 4.58 3.51 -8.74
N PRO A 279 3.88 4.07 -9.73
CA PRO A 279 4.08 3.67 -11.14
C PRO A 279 5.54 3.71 -11.59
N ASP A 280 6.28 4.76 -11.21
CA ASP A 280 7.65 5.02 -11.66
C ASP A 280 8.70 4.98 -10.53
N ALA A 281 8.29 4.72 -9.29
CA ALA A 281 9.16 4.78 -8.13
C ALA A 281 8.78 3.75 -7.05
N LEU A 282 9.72 3.52 -6.15
CA LEU A 282 9.49 2.84 -4.89
C LEU A 282 9.66 3.87 -3.76
N LEU A 283 8.59 4.15 -3.04
CA LEU A 283 8.59 5.10 -1.93
C LEU A 283 8.86 4.37 -0.62
N MET A 284 9.75 4.94 0.20
CA MET A 284 10.07 4.42 1.53
C MET A 284 9.80 5.48 2.58
N PRO A 285 8.80 5.30 3.46
CA PRO A 285 8.56 6.19 4.59
C PRO A 285 9.62 5.96 5.66
N MET A 286 10.22 7.05 6.16
CA MET A 286 11.22 7.04 7.21
C MET A 286 10.62 7.50 8.53
N VAL A 287 11.25 7.14 9.66
CA VAL A 287 10.90 7.70 10.99
C VAL A 287 11.40 9.16 11.02
N SER A 288 10.71 10.00 10.30
CA SER A 288 10.93 11.45 10.14
C SER A 288 9.82 12.02 9.26
N SER A 289 9.91 13.29 8.90
CA SER A 289 9.09 13.90 7.84
C SER A 289 9.55 13.55 6.43
N GLU A 290 10.61 12.77 6.25
CA GLU A 290 11.19 12.47 4.95
C GLU A 290 10.65 11.14 4.39
N LEU A 291 10.34 11.16 3.08
CA LEU A 291 9.98 10.00 2.28
C LEU A 291 11.00 9.89 1.15
N GLN A 292 11.71 8.79 1.07
CA GLN A 292 12.72 8.56 0.03
C GLN A 292 12.12 7.81 -1.16
N GLN A 293 12.45 8.25 -2.37
CA GLN A 293 12.05 7.59 -3.61
C GLN A 293 13.25 6.89 -4.24
N PHE A 294 13.10 5.61 -4.54
CA PHE A 294 14.10 4.78 -5.16
C PHE A 294 13.66 4.34 -6.56
N GLU A 295 14.62 4.15 -7.44
CA GLU A 295 14.41 3.50 -8.74
C GLU A 295 14.08 2.01 -8.49
N PRO A 296 12.94 1.48 -8.95
CA PRO A 296 12.58 0.08 -8.70
C PRO A 296 13.54 -0.94 -9.32
N GLU A 297 14.18 -0.57 -10.43
CA GLU A 297 15.07 -1.44 -11.18
C GLU A 297 16.43 -1.65 -10.49
N THR A 298 16.97 -0.58 -9.90
CA THR A 298 18.37 -0.52 -9.45
C THR A 298 18.50 -0.34 -7.93
N GLY A 299 17.45 0.13 -7.26
CA GLY A 299 17.50 0.53 -5.86
C GLY A 299 18.28 1.82 -5.60
N LYS A 300 18.60 2.58 -6.65
CA LYS A 300 19.26 3.88 -6.54
C LYS A 300 18.29 4.91 -5.96
N LEU A 301 18.76 5.71 -4.99
CA LEU A 301 18.00 6.85 -4.49
C LEU A 301 17.85 7.89 -5.60
N ALA A 302 16.61 8.20 -5.95
CA ALA A 302 16.30 9.16 -7.02
C ALA A 302 16.03 10.56 -6.46
N THR A 303 15.19 10.64 -5.42
CA THR A 303 14.83 11.92 -4.80
C THR A 303 14.23 11.67 -3.41
N SER A 304 13.98 12.74 -2.66
CA SER A 304 13.21 12.68 -1.42
C SER A 304 12.11 13.73 -1.41
N VAL A 305 11.06 13.49 -0.64
CA VAL A 305 9.91 14.37 -0.45
C VAL A 305 9.74 14.60 1.04
N ARG A 306 9.47 15.84 1.44
CA ARG A 306 9.24 16.18 2.84
C ARG A 306 7.75 16.37 3.10
N ALA A 307 7.22 15.61 4.05
CA ALA A 307 5.87 15.76 4.57
C ALA A 307 5.77 16.94 5.55
N ALA A 308 4.56 17.41 5.82
CA ALA A 308 4.27 18.53 6.73
C ALA A 308 4.62 18.24 8.20
N GLY A 309 4.82 16.97 8.56
CA GLY A 309 5.22 16.52 9.89
C GLY A 309 5.79 15.11 9.83
N GLU A 310 6.16 14.55 10.97
CA GLU A 310 6.61 13.16 11.07
C GLU A 310 5.48 12.21 10.65
N VAL A 311 5.79 11.29 9.72
CA VAL A 311 4.78 10.41 9.12
C VAL A 311 4.30 9.39 10.14
N GLY A 312 3.03 9.47 10.50
CA GLY A 312 2.39 8.65 11.54
C GLY A 312 1.64 7.43 11.03
N ALA A 313 1.47 7.31 9.70
CA ALA A 313 0.77 6.19 9.08
C ALA A 313 1.44 5.85 7.74
N GLN A 314 1.23 4.60 7.28
CA GLN A 314 1.64 4.19 5.94
C GLN A 314 1.08 5.17 4.90
N PRO A 315 1.92 5.80 4.05
CA PRO A 315 1.43 6.66 2.97
C PRO A 315 0.49 5.91 2.02
N PHE A 316 -0.47 6.62 1.49
CA PHE A 316 -1.42 6.09 0.52
C PHE A 316 -1.16 6.69 -0.86
N PHE A 317 -1.12 5.85 -1.88
CA PHE A 317 -1.03 6.30 -3.26
C PHE A 317 -2.35 6.07 -3.97
N ARG A 318 -2.97 7.17 -4.41
CA ARG A 318 -4.13 7.15 -5.28
C ARG A 318 -3.66 7.15 -6.73
N ALA A 319 -3.95 6.09 -7.47
CA ALA A 319 -3.77 6.11 -8.91
C ALA A 319 -4.75 7.12 -9.53
N GLY A 320 -4.30 7.90 -10.50
CA GLY A 320 -5.17 8.78 -11.26
C GLY A 320 -6.13 7.97 -12.14
N ALA A 321 -7.37 8.41 -12.27
CA ALA A 321 -8.36 7.85 -13.17
C ALA A 321 -9.24 8.96 -13.75
N GLY A 322 -9.51 8.94 -15.03
CA GLY A 322 -10.29 9.97 -15.71
C GLY A 322 -9.68 11.36 -15.57
N LEU A 323 -10.37 12.29 -14.90
CA LEU A 323 -9.92 13.66 -14.67
C LEU A 323 -9.07 13.82 -13.40
N THR A 324 -8.87 12.77 -12.60
CA THR A 324 -8.08 12.83 -11.37
C THR A 324 -6.61 12.55 -11.63
N SER A 325 -5.72 13.39 -11.11
CA SER A 325 -4.28 13.17 -11.16
C SER A 325 -3.83 12.18 -10.08
N PRO A 326 -2.77 11.39 -10.34
CA PRO A 326 -2.15 10.56 -9.30
C PRO A 326 -1.70 11.41 -8.11
N GLN A 327 -1.93 10.92 -6.90
CA GLN A 327 -1.55 11.63 -5.67
C GLN A 327 -0.95 10.68 -4.64
N LEU A 328 0.08 11.17 -3.95
CA LEU A 328 0.58 10.59 -2.71
C LEU A 328 -0.06 11.32 -1.54
N ILE A 329 -0.59 10.57 -0.58
CA ILE A 329 -1.23 11.11 0.62
C ILE A 329 -0.41 10.67 1.84
N THR A 330 -0.08 11.62 2.71
CA THR A 330 0.59 11.35 3.99
C THR A 330 -0.24 11.88 5.15
N LEU A 331 -0.13 11.25 6.29
CA LEU A 331 -0.73 11.69 7.55
C LEU A 331 0.35 11.71 8.62
N SER A 332 0.55 12.87 9.27
CA SER A 332 1.50 13.00 10.36
C SER A 332 0.90 12.55 11.71
N PHE A 333 1.77 12.32 12.69
CA PHE A 333 1.36 12.04 14.07
C PHE A 333 0.55 13.16 14.69
N GLU A 334 0.79 14.43 14.28
CA GLU A 334 0.09 15.62 14.77
C GLU A 334 -1.25 15.85 14.05
N GLY A 335 -1.63 15.00 13.10
CA GLY A 335 -2.89 15.13 12.35
C GLY A 335 -2.82 16.13 11.20
N GLN A 336 -1.65 16.26 10.54
CA GLN A 336 -1.52 16.96 9.27
C GLN A 336 -1.74 15.96 8.13
N LEU A 337 -2.86 16.07 7.41
CA LEU A 337 -3.09 15.31 6.18
C LEU A 337 -2.62 16.14 5.00
N GLN A 338 -1.78 15.55 4.16
CA GLN A 338 -1.16 16.25 3.02
C GLN A 338 -1.26 15.44 1.74
N GLY A 339 -1.60 16.11 0.65
CA GLY A 339 -1.60 15.55 -0.69
C GLY A 339 -0.46 16.10 -1.54
N PHE A 340 0.22 15.21 -2.25
CA PHE A 340 1.26 15.53 -3.20
C PHE A 340 0.84 15.10 -4.61
N GLY A 341 1.24 15.88 -5.61
CA GLY A 341 1.10 15.55 -7.01
C GLY A 341 2.42 15.67 -7.74
N ARG A 342 2.50 15.13 -8.95
CA ARG A 342 3.68 15.30 -9.80
C ARG A 342 3.93 16.79 -10.04
N ARG A 343 5.20 17.23 -9.99
CA ARG A 343 5.59 18.57 -10.43
C ARG A 343 5.20 18.70 -11.90
N PHE A 344 4.49 19.78 -12.22
CA PHE A 344 4.23 20.12 -13.60
C PHE A 344 5.47 20.84 -14.14
N GLU A 345 6.24 20.20 -14.98
CA GLU A 345 7.25 20.86 -15.79
C GLU A 345 6.56 21.30 -17.09
N PRO A 346 6.46 22.62 -17.34
CA PRO A 346 5.98 23.07 -18.64
C PRO A 346 6.90 22.50 -19.72
N PRO A 347 6.36 22.12 -20.89
CA PRO A 347 7.20 21.63 -21.97
C PRO A 347 8.31 22.66 -22.25
N PRO A 348 9.54 22.22 -22.55
CA PRO A 348 10.63 23.12 -22.85
C PRO A 348 10.16 24.10 -23.92
N GLN A 349 10.28 25.40 -23.64
CA GLN A 349 9.94 26.42 -24.64
C GLN A 349 10.75 26.10 -25.89
N ALA A 350 10.04 25.88 -27.01
CA ALA A 350 10.71 25.71 -28.29
C ALA A 350 11.63 26.95 -28.50
N LEU A 351 12.93 26.70 -28.63
CA LEU A 351 13.86 27.76 -28.96
C LEU A 351 13.31 28.49 -30.20
N PRO A 352 13.30 29.82 -30.20
CA PRO A 352 12.85 30.58 -31.38
C PRO A 352 13.63 30.09 -32.58
N VAL A 353 12.92 29.58 -33.56
CA VAL A 353 13.53 29.17 -34.84
C VAL A 353 14.20 30.44 -35.41
N PRO A 354 15.51 30.42 -35.67
CA PRO A 354 16.15 31.59 -36.27
C PRO A 354 15.47 31.86 -37.60
N VAL A 355 14.90 33.06 -37.74
CA VAL A 355 14.37 33.52 -39.02
C VAL A 355 15.57 33.70 -39.95
N ILE A 356 15.78 32.76 -40.83
CA ILE A 356 16.77 32.90 -41.90
C ILE A 356 16.22 34.00 -42.78
N GLY A 357 16.90 35.16 -42.74
CA GLY A 357 16.52 36.32 -43.55
C GLY A 357 16.40 35.94 -45.00
N ALA A 358 15.31 36.35 -45.65
CA ALA A 358 15.15 36.19 -47.08
C ALA A 358 16.30 36.92 -47.82
N PRO A 359 16.89 36.30 -48.84
CA PRO A 359 17.93 37.00 -49.62
C PRO A 359 17.33 38.25 -50.25
N ALA A 360 18.04 39.39 -50.08
CA ALA A 360 17.71 40.63 -50.80
C ALA A 360 17.72 40.33 -52.30
N LEU A 361 16.62 40.59 -52.99
CA LEU A 361 16.55 40.56 -54.43
C LEU A 361 17.36 41.73 -55.02
N PRO A 362 18.02 41.53 -56.17
CA PRO A 362 18.89 42.55 -56.81
C PRO A 362 18.13 43.77 -57.32
#